data_27a07fb57e86908ad80e3b383e1652de
#
_entry.id   27a07fb57e86908ad80e3b383e1652de
#
_cell.length_a   1.000
_cell.length_b   1.000
_cell.length_c   1.000
_cell.angle_alpha   90.00
_cell.angle_beta   90.00
_cell.angle_gamma   90.00
#
_symmetry.space_group_name_H-M   'P 1'
#
loop_
_entity.id
_entity.type
_entity.pdbx_description
1 polymer ?
#
loop_
_entity_poly.entity_id
_entity_poly.type
_entity_poly.pdbx_seq_one_letter_code
_entity_poly.pdbx_strand_id
1 'polypeptide(L)'
;MRELRRLSPALLIVLSLGLLPVKVLASDIEGWWQSWDSLLLVSVEQGQARVFAAGILNPSLVKGELVSWSLEEPLTDAENPDANLRNRSLLGLEVGDKLREKGEYWQGRIYDPRSGTWYKSRLSIVDGQLNIRGYIGMPMLGQTRVFDPYEPCKVYEDKVMVIWPEVEAPACSIDSRTEPASP
;
A
#
# COMPACT_ATOMS: atom_id res chain seq x y z
N MET A 1 2.77 2.57 85.99
CA MET A 1 1.94 3.10 84.92
C MET A 1 2.81 3.32 83.75
N ARG A 2 2.77 2.41 82.75
CA ARG A 2 3.52 2.50 81.44
C ARG A 2 2.49 2.54 80.37
N GLU A 3 2.38 3.66 79.68
CA GLU A 3 1.55 3.85 78.49
C GLU A 3 2.14 3.11 77.33
N LEU A 4 1.39 2.18 76.77
CA LEU A 4 1.68 1.49 75.46
C LEU A 4 1.21 2.40 74.37
N ARG A 5 2.16 3.04 73.68
CA ARG A 5 1.92 3.72 72.41
C ARG A 5 1.57 2.70 71.34
N ARG A 6 0.35 2.78 70.81
CA ARG A 6 -0.11 2.01 69.64
C ARG A 6 0.58 2.56 68.38
N LEU A 7 1.39 1.75 67.74
CA LEU A 7 1.92 2.01 66.41
C LEU A 7 0.81 1.76 65.40
N SER A 8 0.49 2.78 64.62
CA SER A 8 -0.47 2.71 63.51
C SER A 8 0.23 2.00 62.31
N PRO A 9 -0.35 0.97 61.68
CA PRO A 9 0.21 0.38 60.47
C PRO A 9 -0.01 1.32 59.30
N ALA A 10 1.07 1.92 58.79
CA ALA A 10 1.03 2.64 57.53
C ALA A 10 0.74 1.67 56.40
N LEU A 11 -0.44 1.85 55.79
CA LEU A 11 -0.85 1.10 54.61
C LEU A 11 -0.03 1.55 53.37
N LEU A 12 0.99 0.76 53.04
CA LEU A 12 1.75 0.93 51.81
C LEU A 12 0.89 0.48 50.59
N ILE A 13 0.24 1.44 49.94
CA ILE A 13 -0.41 1.24 48.65
C ILE A 13 0.70 1.20 47.62
N VAL A 14 1.10 -0.01 47.21
CA VAL A 14 1.96 -0.22 46.04
C VAL A 14 1.10 -0.01 44.82
N LEU A 15 1.21 1.18 44.21
CA LEU A 15 0.60 1.50 42.93
C LEU A 15 1.38 0.74 41.84
N SER A 16 0.95 -0.48 41.51
CA SER A 16 1.46 -1.22 40.37
C SER A 16 1.03 -0.51 39.08
N LEU A 17 1.91 0.32 38.55
CA LEU A 17 1.76 0.90 37.23
C LEU A 17 1.87 -0.25 36.21
N GLY A 18 0.74 -0.86 35.87
CA GLY A 18 0.69 -1.89 34.83
C GLY A 18 1.16 -1.26 33.51
N LEU A 19 2.33 -1.65 33.02
CA LEU A 19 2.71 -1.42 31.63
C LEU A 19 1.69 -2.16 30.77
N LEU A 20 0.71 -1.43 30.26
CA LEU A 20 -0.13 -1.96 29.19
C LEU A 20 0.78 -2.20 27.98
N PRO A 21 0.73 -3.38 27.34
CA PRO A 21 1.50 -3.59 26.12
C PRO A 21 1.04 -2.58 25.08
N VAL A 22 1.92 -1.68 24.69
CA VAL A 22 1.69 -0.81 23.53
C VAL A 22 1.64 -1.76 22.33
N LYS A 23 0.46 -1.98 21.80
CA LYS A 23 0.31 -2.71 20.53
C LYS A 23 0.86 -1.80 19.45
N VAL A 24 2.08 -2.06 18.98
CA VAL A 24 2.60 -1.45 17.77
C VAL A 24 1.74 -2.00 16.63
N LEU A 25 0.81 -1.17 16.16
CA LEU A 25 0.01 -1.49 14.99
C LEU A 25 0.94 -1.44 13.77
N ALA A 26 0.77 -2.37 12.86
CA ALA A 26 1.35 -2.22 11.53
C ALA A 26 0.90 -0.86 10.99
N SER A 27 1.84 -0.13 10.39
CA SER A 27 1.53 1.17 9.79
C SER A 27 0.36 0.99 8.84
N ASP A 28 -0.55 1.95 8.86
CA ASP A 28 -1.71 1.93 7.99
C ASP A 28 -1.24 1.99 6.52
N ILE A 29 -1.36 0.85 5.84
CA ILE A 29 -1.02 0.73 4.41
C ILE A 29 -2.23 1.01 3.52
N GLU A 30 -3.40 1.24 4.11
CA GLU A 30 -4.62 1.52 3.37
C GLU A 30 -4.53 2.84 2.63
N GLY A 31 -4.99 2.87 1.39
CA GLY A 31 -5.00 4.08 0.59
C GLY A 31 -4.55 3.89 -0.86
N TRP A 32 -4.30 5.04 -1.49
CA TRP A 32 -3.85 5.14 -2.86
C TRP A 32 -2.36 5.41 -2.92
N TRP A 33 -1.65 4.60 -3.68
CA TRP A 33 -0.21 4.60 -3.75
C TRP A 33 0.27 4.65 -5.19
N GLN A 34 1.21 5.53 -5.50
CA GLN A 34 1.71 5.72 -6.87
C GLN A 34 3.20 5.41 -6.98
N SER A 35 3.59 4.82 -8.09
CA SER A 35 4.98 4.74 -8.53
C SER A 35 5.15 5.50 -9.86
N TRP A 36 6.29 5.38 -10.47
CA TRP A 36 6.57 5.99 -11.78
C TRP A 36 5.73 5.41 -12.94
N ASP A 37 5.17 4.22 -12.78
CA ASP A 37 4.47 3.47 -13.83
C ASP A 37 3.08 2.96 -13.41
N SER A 38 2.73 3.00 -12.15
CA SER A 38 1.51 2.35 -11.66
C SER A 38 0.89 3.03 -10.45
N LEU A 39 -0.41 2.86 -10.35
CA LEU A 39 -1.23 3.28 -9.21
C LEU A 39 -1.82 2.03 -8.56
N LEU A 40 -1.69 1.92 -7.26
CA LEU A 40 -2.26 0.86 -6.45
C LEU A 40 -3.35 1.42 -5.54
N LEU A 41 -4.40 0.65 -5.35
CA LEU A 41 -5.36 0.82 -4.27
C LEU A 41 -5.15 -0.31 -3.26
N VAL A 42 -4.91 0.05 -2.02
CA VAL A 42 -4.83 -0.89 -0.90
C VAL A 42 -6.03 -0.70 0.00
N SER A 43 -6.78 -1.76 0.24
CA SER A 43 -7.85 -1.80 1.24
C SER A 43 -7.52 -2.81 2.34
N VAL A 44 -7.96 -2.53 3.57
CA VAL A 44 -7.76 -3.41 4.71
C VAL A 44 -9.10 -3.80 5.30
N GLU A 45 -9.43 -5.08 5.22
CA GLU A 45 -10.67 -5.63 5.74
C GLU A 45 -10.39 -6.84 6.64
N GLN A 46 -10.94 -6.83 7.84
CA GLN A 46 -10.85 -7.95 8.80
C GLN A 46 -9.41 -8.45 9.06
N GLY A 47 -8.43 -7.54 9.06
CA GLY A 47 -7.01 -7.88 9.28
C GLY A 47 -6.34 -8.54 8.07
N GLN A 48 -6.92 -8.41 6.90
CA GLN A 48 -6.35 -8.81 5.62
C GLN A 48 -6.27 -7.61 4.69
N ALA A 49 -5.11 -7.38 4.10
CA ALA A 49 -4.94 -6.37 3.08
C ALA A 49 -5.17 -6.97 1.69
N ARG A 50 -5.84 -6.20 0.84
CA ARG A 50 -6.04 -6.45 -0.59
C ARG A 50 -5.34 -5.35 -1.35
N VAL A 51 -4.68 -5.69 -2.44
CA VAL A 51 -3.97 -4.73 -3.29
C VAL A 51 -4.47 -4.88 -4.71
N PHE A 52 -4.92 -3.78 -5.30
CA PHE A 52 -5.44 -3.74 -6.65
C PHE A 52 -4.56 -2.88 -7.56
N ALA A 53 -4.37 -3.32 -8.78
CA ALA A 53 -3.81 -2.49 -9.85
C ALA A 53 -4.88 -1.46 -10.27
N ALA A 54 -4.85 -0.28 -9.65
CA ALA A 54 -5.89 0.73 -9.80
C ALA A 54 -5.62 1.72 -10.93
N GLY A 55 -4.40 1.75 -11.46
CA GLY A 55 -4.08 2.60 -12.59
C GLY A 55 -2.69 2.34 -13.16
N ILE A 56 -2.48 2.85 -14.38
CA ILE A 56 -1.22 2.75 -15.11
C ILE A 56 -0.83 4.14 -15.58
N LEU A 57 0.37 4.58 -15.17
CA LEU A 57 0.90 5.92 -15.44
C LEU A 57 1.70 6.03 -16.73
N ASN A 58 2.21 4.91 -17.22
CA ASN A 58 2.96 4.87 -18.48
C ASN A 58 2.77 3.50 -19.14
N PRO A 59 1.69 3.33 -19.89
CA PRO A 59 1.36 2.06 -20.52
C PRO A 59 2.41 1.59 -21.54
N SER A 60 3.26 2.48 -22.04
CA SER A 60 4.31 2.13 -23.00
C SER A 60 5.49 1.33 -22.39
N LEU A 61 5.51 1.09 -21.07
CA LEU A 61 6.58 0.36 -20.39
C LEU A 61 6.17 -1.03 -19.87
N VAL A 62 5.17 -1.66 -20.49
CA VAL A 62 4.68 -3.00 -20.11
C VAL A 62 5.73 -4.02 -20.44
N LYS A 63 6.84 -4.10 -20.44
CA LYS A 63 7.92 -5.11 -20.62
C LYS A 63 9.32 -4.50 -20.65
N GLY A 64 9.49 -3.25 -20.12
CA GLY A 64 10.77 -2.57 -20.19
C GLY A 64 11.09 -2.01 -21.58
N GLU A 65 10.16 -2.10 -22.52
CA GLU A 65 10.24 -1.50 -23.85
C GLU A 65 9.19 -0.38 -23.99
N LEU A 66 9.54 0.67 -24.73
CA LEU A 66 8.60 1.71 -25.13
C LEU A 66 7.68 1.13 -26.22
N VAL A 67 6.52 0.65 -25.81
CA VAL A 67 5.48 0.21 -26.74
C VAL A 67 4.52 1.37 -26.97
N SER A 68 4.25 1.74 -28.20
CA SER A 68 3.18 2.69 -28.50
C SER A 68 1.85 2.07 -28.06
N TRP A 69 1.18 2.71 -27.10
CA TRP A 69 -0.07 2.21 -26.56
C TRP A 69 -1.24 3.06 -27.08
N SER A 70 -2.28 2.36 -27.54
CA SER A 70 -3.55 2.97 -27.86
C SER A 70 -4.51 2.85 -26.66
N LEU A 71 -5.18 3.94 -26.31
CA LEU A 71 -6.25 3.93 -25.31
C LEU A 71 -7.43 3.00 -25.68
N GLU A 72 -7.47 2.58 -26.95
CA GLU A 72 -8.49 1.67 -27.48
C GLU A 72 -8.17 0.20 -27.21
N GLU A 73 -6.92 -0.14 -26.87
CA GLU A 73 -6.51 -1.51 -26.57
C GLU A 73 -6.55 -1.75 -25.04
N PRO A 74 -7.33 -2.73 -24.59
CA PRO A 74 -7.37 -3.05 -23.16
C PRO A 74 -6.03 -3.63 -22.71
N LEU A 75 -5.48 -3.09 -21.63
CA LEU A 75 -4.32 -3.70 -20.96
C LEU A 75 -4.75 -4.99 -20.30
N THR A 76 -4.15 -6.09 -20.72
CA THR A 76 -4.50 -7.44 -20.27
C THR A 76 -3.34 -8.11 -19.54
N ASP A 77 -3.66 -9.13 -18.76
CA ASP A 77 -2.72 -9.99 -18.03
C ASP A 77 -2.06 -11.02 -18.96
N ALA A 78 -1.48 -10.53 -20.06
CA ALA A 78 -1.01 -11.36 -21.18
C ALA A 78 0.06 -12.40 -20.79
N GLU A 79 0.86 -12.12 -19.75
CA GLU A 79 1.92 -13.01 -19.26
C GLU A 79 1.42 -14.01 -18.21
N ASN A 80 0.10 -14.08 -17.97
CA ASN A 80 -0.45 -15.03 -17.01
C ASN A 80 -0.10 -16.47 -17.41
N PRO A 81 0.42 -17.31 -16.48
CA PRO A 81 0.71 -18.71 -16.77
C PRO A 81 -0.54 -19.51 -17.15
N ASP A 82 -1.72 -19.15 -16.61
CA ASP A 82 -3.00 -19.70 -17.04
C ASP A 82 -3.52 -18.96 -18.27
N ALA A 83 -3.56 -19.64 -19.41
CA ALA A 83 -4.03 -19.07 -20.67
C ALA A 83 -5.47 -18.52 -20.60
N ASN A 84 -6.33 -19.07 -19.75
CA ASN A 84 -7.71 -18.62 -19.59
C ASN A 84 -7.81 -17.22 -18.90
N LEU A 85 -6.75 -16.80 -18.20
CA LEU A 85 -6.70 -15.54 -17.49
C LEU A 85 -5.98 -14.43 -18.26
N ARG A 86 -5.35 -14.73 -19.41
CA ARG A 86 -4.55 -13.77 -20.16
C ARG A 86 -5.33 -12.57 -20.71
N ASN A 87 -6.63 -12.75 -20.94
CA ASN A 87 -7.51 -11.70 -21.48
C ASN A 87 -8.20 -10.87 -20.40
N ARG A 88 -7.97 -11.14 -19.12
CA ARG A 88 -8.54 -10.32 -18.06
C ARG A 88 -7.85 -8.95 -18.02
N SER A 89 -8.61 -7.92 -17.64
CA SER A 89 -8.08 -6.57 -17.48
C SER A 89 -7.01 -6.51 -16.39
N LEU A 90 -5.96 -5.73 -16.63
CA LEU A 90 -5.01 -5.34 -15.57
C LEU A 90 -5.62 -4.30 -14.63
N LEU A 91 -6.46 -3.41 -15.12
CA LEU A 91 -7.16 -2.45 -14.28
C LEU A 91 -8.20 -3.17 -13.43
N GLY A 92 -8.12 -2.97 -12.12
CA GLY A 92 -8.93 -3.67 -11.15
C GLY A 92 -8.43 -5.06 -10.77
N LEU A 93 -7.31 -5.51 -11.36
CA LEU A 93 -6.72 -6.80 -11.00
C LEU A 93 -6.26 -6.79 -9.54
N GLU A 94 -6.76 -7.73 -8.75
CA GLU A 94 -6.22 -7.96 -7.41
C GLU A 94 -4.86 -8.63 -7.52
N VAL A 95 -3.83 -7.88 -7.18
CA VAL A 95 -2.42 -8.31 -7.23
C VAL A 95 -1.88 -8.76 -5.87
N GLY A 96 -2.62 -8.52 -4.78
CA GLY A 96 -2.28 -8.97 -3.43
C GLY A 96 -3.01 -10.25 -3.05
N ASP A 97 -2.33 -11.23 -2.46
CA ASP A 97 -2.94 -12.45 -1.96
C ASP A 97 -2.47 -12.77 -0.55
N LYS A 98 -3.43 -13.04 0.34
CA LYS A 98 -3.21 -13.48 1.73
C LYS A 98 -2.29 -12.56 2.53
N LEU A 99 -2.34 -11.25 2.25
CA LEU A 99 -1.58 -10.26 3.00
C LEU A 99 -2.19 -10.09 4.39
N ARG A 100 -1.41 -10.45 5.41
CA ARG A 100 -1.81 -10.37 6.83
C ARG A 100 -0.77 -9.62 7.63
N GLU A 101 -1.25 -8.89 8.61
CA GLU A 101 -0.40 -8.16 9.56
C GLU A 101 0.56 -9.09 10.32
N LYS A 102 1.84 -8.69 10.40
CA LYS A 102 2.91 -9.38 11.12
C LYS A 102 3.79 -8.36 11.85
N GLY A 103 3.25 -7.76 12.92
CA GLY A 103 3.94 -6.70 13.67
C GLY A 103 4.04 -5.43 12.84
N GLU A 104 5.24 -5.04 12.40
CA GLU A 104 5.49 -3.78 11.69
C GLU A 104 5.32 -3.88 10.16
N TYR A 105 4.93 -5.02 9.62
CA TYR A 105 4.75 -5.23 8.19
C TYR A 105 3.59 -6.17 7.90
N TRP A 106 3.12 -6.14 6.66
CA TRP A 106 2.16 -7.08 6.12
C TRP A 106 2.87 -8.15 5.31
N GLN A 107 2.50 -9.41 5.45
CA GLN A 107 3.11 -10.53 4.76
C GLN A 107 2.10 -11.35 3.99
N GLY A 108 2.44 -11.68 2.75
CA GLY A 108 1.63 -12.52 1.86
C GLY A 108 2.32 -12.73 0.54
N ARG A 109 1.58 -12.56 -0.57
CA ARG A 109 2.11 -12.65 -1.92
C ARG A 109 1.66 -11.45 -2.74
N ILE A 110 2.50 -11.06 -3.70
CA ILE A 110 2.17 -10.07 -4.73
C ILE A 110 2.39 -10.70 -6.09
N TYR A 111 1.44 -10.48 -6.98
CA TYR A 111 1.50 -10.84 -8.39
C TYR A 111 2.13 -9.71 -9.18
N ASP A 112 3.07 -10.04 -10.06
CA ASP A 112 3.60 -9.11 -11.05
C ASP A 112 3.07 -9.50 -12.44
N PRO A 113 2.11 -8.75 -13.01
CA PRO A 113 1.52 -9.05 -14.31
C PRO A 113 2.52 -9.02 -15.47
N ARG A 114 3.63 -8.25 -15.32
CA ARG A 114 4.66 -8.13 -16.36
C ARG A 114 5.46 -9.42 -16.56
N SER A 115 5.50 -10.26 -15.56
CA SER A 115 6.19 -11.55 -15.60
C SER A 115 5.26 -12.76 -15.38
N GLY A 116 3.98 -12.52 -15.09
CA GLY A 116 3.03 -13.56 -14.73
C GLY A 116 3.38 -14.30 -13.44
N THR A 117 4.17 -13.68 -12.55
CA THR A 117 4.79 -14.38 -11.42
C THR A 117 4.26 -13.90 -10.07
N TRP A 118 3.98 -14.85 -9.19
CA TRP A 118 3.68 -14.60 -7.79
C TRP A 118 4.96 -14.61 -6.94
N TYR A 119 5.19 -13.53 -6.22
CA TYR A 119 6.29 -13.39 -5.27
C TYR A 119 5.78 -13.45 -3.84
N LYS A 120 6.52 -14.11 -2.93
CA LYS A 120 6.35 -13.83 -1.50
C LYS A 120 6.63 -12.35 -1.26
N SER A 121 5.85 -11.71 -0.38
CA SER A 121 5.99 -10.26 -0.22
C SER A 121 5.85 -9.79 1.21
N ARG A 122 6.53 -8.67 1.49
CA ARG A 122 6.34 -7.85 2.69
C ARG A 122 6.01 -6.43 2.26
N LEU A 123 4.98 -5.87 2.89
CA LEU A 123 4.55 -4.49 2.70
C LEU A 123 4.77 -3.76 4.03
N SER A 124 5.35 -2.57 3.97
CA SER A 124 5.58 -1.71 5.14
C SER A 124 5.58 -0.24 4.73
N ILE A 125 5.27 0.63 5.68
CA ILE A 125 5.48 2.06 5.49
C ILE A 125 6.85 2.42 6.04
N VAL A 126 7.65 3.08 5.20
CA VAL A 126 8.96 3.64 5.57
C VAL A 126 9.00 5.07 5.08
N ASP A 127 9.22 6.02 5.95
CA ASP A 127 9.28 7.46 5.65
C ASP A 127 8.03 7.98 4.89
N GLY A 128 6.84 7.44 5.22
CA GLY A 128 5.57 7.81 4.58
C GLY A 128 5.34 7.16 3.21
N GLN A 129 6.23 6.29 2.74
CA GLN A 129 6.13 5.58 1.46
C GLN A 129 5.76 4.12 1.69
N LEU A 130 4.93 3.54 0.81
CA LEU A 130 4.64 2.12 0.80
C LEU A 130 5.78 1.37 0.09
N ASN A 131 6.47 0.53 0.86
CA ASN A 131 7.51 -0.35 0.37
C ASN A 131 6.96 -1.75 0.17
N ILE A 132 6.99 -2.25 -1.06
CA ILE A 132 6.59 -3.61 -1.42
C ILE A 132 7.83 -4.39 -1.79
N ARG A 133 8.25 -5.30 -0.90
CA ARG A 133 9.40 -6.18 -1.14
C ARG A 133 8.94 -7.54 -1.62
N GLY A 134 9.16 -7.82 -2.90
CA GLY A 134 8.94 -9.14 -3.51
C GLY A 134 10.19 -10.00 -3.48
N TYR A 135 10.05 -11.32 -3.22
CA TYR A 135 11.17 -12.26 -3.18
C TYR A 135 10.75 -13.70 -3.49
N ILE A 136 11.73 -14.47 -3.98
CA ILE A 136 11.66 -15.92 -4.12
C ILE A 136 12.65 -16.52 -3.14
N GLY A 137 12.23 -17.47 -2.30
CA GLY A 137 13.08 -18.03 -1.24
C GLY A 137 13.24 -17.11 -0.04
N MET A 138 14.38 -16.43 0.09
CA MET A 138 14.71 -15.59 1.25
C MET A 138 14.47 -14.10 0.99
N PRO A 139 13.94 -13.34 1.97
CA PRO A 139 13.63 -11.91 1.80
C PRO A 139 14.84 -11.05 1.42
N MET A 140 16.05 -11.42 1.87
CA MET A 140 17.27 -10.65 1.60
C MET A 140 17.62 -10.61 0.10
N LEU A 141 17.19 -11.60 -0.69
CA LEU A 141 17.42 -11.66 -2.14
C LEU A 141 16.31 -10.98 -2.95
N GLY A 142 15.34 -10.37 -2.28
CA GLY A 142 14.21 -9.71 -2.93
C GLY A 142 14.53 -8.31 -3.45
N GLN A 143 13.61 -7.80 -4.27
CA GLN A 143 13.60 -6.42 -4.75
C GLN A 143 12.49 -5.64 -4.04
N THR A 144 12.74 -4.37 -3.78
CA THR A 144 11.76 -3.46 -3.19
C THR A 144 11.31 -2.45 -4.25
N ARG A 145 10.00 -2.32 -4.41
CA ARG A 145 9.39 -1.20 -5.10
C ARG A 145 8.84 -0.23 -4.06
N VAL A 146 9.06 1.04 -4.32
CA VAL A 146 8.63 2.14 -3.46
C VAL A 146 7.49 2.87 -4.15
N PHE A 147 6.46 3.17 -3.40
CA PHE A 147 5.28 3.90 -3.85
C PHE A 147 5.08 5.10 -2.94
N ASP A 148 4.94 6.26 -3.54
CA ASP A 148 4.55 7.48 -2.84
C ASP A 148 3.04 7.48 -2.58
N PRO A 149 2.54 8.24 -1.59
CA PRO A 149 1.13 8.56 -1.52
C PRO A 149 0.65 9.18 -2.83
N TYR A 150 -0.53 8.81 -3.28
CA TYR A 150 -1.08 9.33 -4.52
C TYR A 150 -1.41 10.83 -4.41
N GLU A 151 -0.89 11.61 -5.34
CA GLU A 151 -1.14 13.06 -5.45
C GLU A 151 -2.05 13.34 -6.65
N PRO A 152 -3.37 13.51 -6.46
CA PRO A 152 -4.32 13.65 -7.56
C PRO A 152 -4.11 14.91 -8.42
N CYS A 153 -3.45 15.94 -7.87
CA CYS A 153 -3.15 17.17 -8.61
C CYS A 153 -1.80 17.17 -9.33
N LYS A 154 -1.04 16.08 -9.23
CA LYS A 154 0.24 16.00 -9.92
C LYS A 154 0.06 15.85 -11.42
N VAL A 155 0.58 16.81 -12.17
CA VAL A 155 0.56 16.79 -13.63
C VAL A 155 1.75 15.97 -14.12
N TYR A 156 1.47 15.01 -15.00
CA TYR A 156 2.48 14.21 -15.69
C TYR A 156 2.51 14.64 -17.14
N GLU A 157 3.42 15.56 -17.50
CA GLU A 157 3.46 16.22 -18.82
C GLU A 157 3.65 15.25 -20.00
N ASP A 158 4.30 14.12 -19.74
CA ASP A 158 4.67 13.11 -20.75
C ASP A 158 3.99 11.75 -20.53
N LYS A 159 3.02 11.67 -19.63
CA LYS A 159 2.38 10.40 -19.24
C LYS A 159 0.87 10.51 -19.23
N VAL A 160 0.24 9.45 -19.69
CA VAL A 160 -1.20 9.27 -19.59
C VAL A 160 -1.49 8.34 -18.42
N MET A 161 -2.33 8.79 -17.49
CA MET A 161 -2.84 7.95 -16.42
C MET A 161 -4.17 7.36 -16.86
N VAL A 162 -4.25 6.04 -16.85
CA VAL A 162 -5.51 5.31 -17.03
C VAL A 162 -5.86 4.70 -15.70
N ILE A 163 -7.03 5.08 -15.16
CA ILE A 163 -7.50 4.65 -13.85
C ILE A 163 -8.61 3.62 -14.04
N TRP A 164 -8.67 2.66 -13.14
CA TRP A 164 -9.74 1.67 -13.06
C TRP A 164 -11.10 2.36 -12.94
N PRO A 165 -12.02 2.17 -13.90
CA PRO A 165 -13.26 2.98 -13.99
C PRO A 165 -14.30 2.65 -12.90
N GLU A 166 -14.17 1.51 -12.21
CA GLU A 166 -15.11 1.05 -11.19
C GLU A 166 -14.82 1.62 -9.79
N VAL A 167 -13.72 2.37 -9.64
CA VAL A 167 -13.35 3.00 -8.36
C VAL A 167 -13.30 4.52 -8.51
N GLU A 168 -13.78 5.21 -7.50
CA GLU A 168 -13.65 6.66 -7.42
C GLU A 168 -12.26 7.01 -6.89
N ALA A 169 -11.35 7.38 -7.79
CA ALA A 169 -10.04 7.86 -7.40
C ALA A 169 -10.16 9.26 -6.77
N PRO A 170 -9.30 9.60 -5.79
CA PRO A 170 -9.25 10.95 -5.25
C PRO A 170 -9.10 11.98 -6.37
N ALA A 171 -10.02 12.93 -6.44
CA ALA A 171 -10.02 13.99 -7.44
C ALA A 171 -9.08 15.13 -7.02
N CYS A 172 -8.50 15.81 -8.01
CA CYS A 172 -7.79 17.06 -7.75
C CYS A 172 -8.79 18.14 -7.35
N SER A 173 -8.82 18.52 -6.09
CA SER A 173 -9.53 19.69 -5.60
C SER A 173 -8.61 20.91 -5.67
N ILE A 174 -8.68 21.67 -6.76
CA ILE A 174 -8.09 22.99 -6.82
C ILE A 174 -8.97 23.88 -5.91
N ASP A 175 -8.44 24.24 -4.74
CA ASP A 175 -9.10 25.21 -3.88
C ASP A 175 -9.18 26.54 -4.64
N SER A 176 -10.39 26.93 -5.05
CA SER A 176 -10.68 28.13 -5.84
C SER A 176 -10.28 29.45 -5.13
N ARG A 177 -9.60 29.37 -4.00
CA ARG A 177 -9.12 30.50 -3.21
C ARG A 177 -7.73 31.05 -3.59
N THR A 178 -7.07 30.45 -4.57
CA THR A 178 -5.76 30.91 -5.09
C THR A 178 -5.88 31.45 -6.52
N GLU A 179 -6.95 32.19 -6.84
CA GLU A 179 -6.94 33.04 -8.02
C GLU A 179 -6.04 34.24 -7.72
N PRO A 180 -4.90 34.42 -8.42
CA PRO A 180 -4.08 35.61 -8.22
C PRO A 180 -4.91 36.81 -8.64
N ALA A 181 -5.05 37.79 -7.74
CA ALA A 181 -5.67 39.06 -8.07
C ALA A 181 -5.05 39.59 -9.35
N SER A 182 -5.85 39.73 -10.40
CA SER A 182 -5.44 40.33 -11.66
C SER A 182 -4.98 41.78 -11.40
N PRO A 183 -3.89 42.24 -12.08
CA PRO A 183 -3.29 43.55 -11.89
C PRO A 183 -4.21 44.70 -12.32
#